data_35368ed0f216805b5e961d423210e9f0
#
_entry.id   35368ed0f216805b5e961d423210e9f0
#
_cell.length_a   1.000
_cell.length_b   1.000
_cell.length_c   1.000
_cell.angle_alpha   90.00
_cell.angle_beta   90.00
_cell.angle_gamma   90.00
#
_symmetry.space_group_name_H-M   'P 1'
#
loop_
_entity.id
_entity.type
_entity.pdbx_description
1 polymer ?
#
loop_
_entity_poly.entity_id
_entity_poly.type
_entity_poly.pdbx_seq_one_letter_code
_entity_poly.pdbx_strand_id
1 'polypeptide(L)'
;MFSFERMLKIWEKYGHMYWNGLGYTLLFAFVSVLMGLVLGLVLASGRMASVQSRDNLAVKALKAVAKFFCTAYVEVFRATPMLVQVFIIYYGLGNVFKLPDSSLNRMFWGMVAVGLNSAAYMSEVIRSGIGAVPGGQMEAARCIGMSHWKAMRHVILPQAVRNILPAMCNEFVTIIKETSILGMVGIVELMFRAQSIAKQTYIFLEPYVIAAIMYFIIVFPLSKIIAACLLYTSPS
;
A
#
# COMPACT_ATOMS: atom_id res chain seq x y z
N MET A 1 29.13 -16.44 -14.05
CA MET A 1 28.20 -17.32 -14.77
C MET A 1 27.32 -18.00 -13.72
N PHE A 2 26.01 -18.07 -13.92
CA PHE A 2 25.04 -18.72 -13.04
C PHE A 2 25.35 -20.22 -12.85
N SER A 3 25.23 -20.74 -11.61
CA SER A 3 25.39 -22.16 -11.30
C SER A 3 24.31 -22.63 -10.36
N PHE A 4 23.54 -23.63 -10.79
CA PHE A 4 22.50 -24.26 -10.00
C PHE A 4 23.04 -24.91 -8.73
N GLU A 5 24.23 -25.55 -8.79
CA GLU A 5 24.89 -26.15 -7.64
C GLU A 5 25.24 -25.11 -6.56
N ARG A 6 25.76 -23.92 -6.98
CA ARG A 6 26.02 -22.80 -6.06
C ARG A 6 24.75 -22.28 -5.41
N MET A 7 23.67 -22.19 -6.18
CA MET A 7 22.38 -21.79 -5.68
C MET A 7 21.86 -22.73 -4.59
N LEU A 8 21.98 -24.06 -4.78
CA LEU A 8 21.63 -25.06 -3.77
C LEU A 8 22.48 -24.92 -2.51
N LYS A 9 23.80 -24.78 -2.64
CA LYS A 9 24.70 -24.58 -1.48
C LYS A 9 24.35 -23.31 -0.70
N ILE A 10 23.98 -22.22 -1.39
CA ILE A 10 23.53 -20.98 -0.75
C ILE A 10 22.22 -21.24 0.00
N TRP A 11 21.27 -21.95 -0.62
CA TRP A 11 20.00 -22.27 0.02
C TRP A 11 20.18 -23.16 1.28
N GLU A 12 20.98 -24.19 1.20
CA GLU A 12 21.27 -25.08 2.35
C GLU A 12 21.86 -24.30 3.53
N LYS A 13 22.78 -23.38 3.25
CA LYS A 13 23.47 -22.61 4.30
C LYS A 13 22.67 -21.43 4.81
N TYR A 14 21.98 -20.69 3.95
CA TYR A 14 21.36 -19.40 4.26
C TYR A 14 19.82 -19.40 4.11
N GLY A 15 19.18 -20.52 3.80
CA GLY A 15 17.73 -20.60 3.59
C GLY A 15 16.91 -20.02 4.75
N HIS A 16 17.35 -20.23 6.00
CA HIS A 16 16.71 -19.65 7.19
C HIS A 16 16.68 -18.12 7.18
N MET A 17 17.71 -17.46 6.61
CA MET A 17 17.75 -16.00 6.49
C MET A 17 16.69 -15.51 5.49
N TYR A 18 16.49 -16.22 4.40
CA TYR A 18 15.46 -15.88 3.41
C TYR A 18 14.05 -16.01 4.01
N TRP A 19 13.76 -17.09 4.74
CA TRP A 19 12.46 -17.24 5.43
C TRP A 19 12.21 -16.14 6.45
N ASN A 20 13.25 -15.79 7.22
CA ASN A 20 13.17 -14.65 8.15
C ASN A 20 12.90 -13.33 7.40
N GLY A 21 13.65 -13.05 6.32
CA GLY A 21 13.44 -11.86 5.49
C GLY A 21 12.04 -11.80 4.89
N LEU A 22 11.53 -12.93 4.41
CA LEU A 22 10.18 -13.05 3.89
C LEU A 22 9.10 -12.74 4.94
N GLY A 23 9.27 -13.22 6.17
CA GLY A 23 8.38 -12.89 7.28
C GLY A 23 8.29 -11.37 7.51
N TYR A 24 9.42 -10.66 7.48
CA TYR A 24 9.43 -9.20 7.58
C TYR A 24 8.80 -8.51 6.36
N THR A 25 9.06 -8.99 5.14
CA THR A 25 8.40 -8.50 3.92
C THR A 25 6.88 -8.54 4.05
N LEU A 26 6.32 -9.68 4.48
CA LEU A 26 4.88 -9.83 4.65
C LEU A 26 4.33 -8.98 5.79
N LEU A 27 5.05 -8.87 6.90
CA LEU A 27 4.69 -8.00 8.02
C LEU A 27 4.63 -6.53 7.58
N PHE A 28 5.68 -6.05 6.88
CA PHE A 28 5.71 -4.68 6.37
C PHE A 28 4.58 -4.42 5.39
N ALA A 29 4.33 -5.32 4.45
CA ALA A 29 3.24 -5.18 3.49
C ALA A 29 1.87 -5.10 4.20
N PHE A 30 1.62 -5.99 5.15
CA PHE A 30 0.34 -6.03 5.88
C PHE A 30 0.10 -4.77 6.70
N VAL A 31 1.08 -4.36 7.51
CA VAL A 31 0.95 -3.16 8.36
C VAL A 31 0.83 -1.90 7.52
N SER A 32 1.64 -1.77 6.46
CA SER A 32 1.59 -0.61 5.57
C SER A 32 0.27 -0.50 4.81
N VAL A 33 -0.31 -1.60 4.37
CA VAL A 33 -1.62 -1.60 3.70
C VAL A 33 -2.74 -1.25 4.69
N LEU A 34 -2.71 -1.77 5.92
CA LEU A 34 -3.68 -1.38 6.95
C LEU A 34 -3.61 0.12 7.27
N MET A 35 -2.39 0.63 7.46
CA MET A 35 -2.17 2.07 7.66
C MET A 35 -2.64 2.87 6.43
N GLY A 36 -2.29 2.39 5.23
CA GLY A 36 -2.73 2.94 3.95
C GLY A 36 -4.24 3.00 3.82
N LEU A 37 -4.95 1.95 4.23
CA LEU A 37 -6.42 1.90 4.20
C LEU A 37 -7.04 2.95 5.14
N VAL A 38 -6.57 3.02 6.38
CA VAL A 38 -7.09 3.98 7.37
C VAL A 38 -6.85 5.42 6.93
N LEU A 39 -5.61 5.76 6.58
CA LEU A 39 -5.26 7.10 6.11
C LEU A 39 -5.89 7.41 4.76
N GLY A 40 -5.95 6.43 3.86
CA GLY A 40 -6.58 6.56 2.54
C GLY A 40 -8.07 6.87 2.62
N LEU A 41 -8.80 6.29 3.60
CA LEU A 41 -10.20 6.64 3.87
C LEU A 41 -10.34 8.10 4.29
N VAL A 42 -9.46 8.60 5.17
CA VAL A 42 -9.46 10.01 5.59
C VAL A 42 -9.18 10.93 4.40
N LEU A 43 -8.14 10.63 3.63
CA LEU A 43 -7.76 11.40 2.45
C LEU A 43 -8.86 11.40 1.37
N ALA A 44 -9.45 10.23 1.07
CA ALA A 44 -10.56 10.13 0.12
C ALA A 44 -11.77 10.93 0.58
N SER A 45 -12.12 10.85 1.87
CA SER A 45 -13.23 11.63 2.46
C SER A 45 -12.99 13.12 2.34
N GLY A 46 -11.76 13.60 2.61
CA GLY A 46 -11.39 15.01 2.44
C GLY A 46 -11.46 15.48 0.98
N ARG A 47 -10.98 14.66 0.05
CA ARG A 47 -11.02 14.97 -1.40
C ARG A 47 -12.44 14.97 -1.97
N MET A 48 -13.33 14.14 -1.44
CA MET A 48 -14.73 14.04 -1.87
C MET A 48 -15.65 15.04 -1.15
N ALA A 49 -15.14 15.81 -0.17
CA ALA A 49 -15.91 16.80 0.55
C ALA A 49 -16.49 17.85 -0.44
N SER A 50 -17.79 17.81 -0.63
CA SER A 50 -18.51 18.78 -1.47
C SER A 50 -19.01 19.97 -0.64
N VAL A 51 -18.82 21.17 -1.18
CA VAL A 51 -19.37 22.40 -0.60
C VAL A 51 -20.85 22.48 -0.96
N GLN A 52 -21.72 22.54 0.07
CA GLN A 52 -23.15 22.68 -0.13
C GLN A 52 -23.58 24.13 0.00
N SER A 53 -24.69 24.50 -0.67
CA SER A 53 -25.23 25.87 -0.59
C SER A 53 -25.61 26.29 0.82
N ARG A 54 -26.01 25.34 1.66
CA ARG A 54 -26.40 25.51 3.07
C ARG A 54 -25.22 25.63 4.05
N ASP A 55 -24.00 25.33 3.62
CA ASP A 55 -22.82 25.43 4.48
C ASP A 55 -22.54 26.91 4.78
N ASN A 56 -22.23 27.23 6.03
CA ASN A 56 -21.75 28.56 6.39
C ASN A 56 -20.34 28.80 5.83
N LEU A 57 -19.88 30.05 5.82
CA LEU A 57 -18.59 30.43 5.22
C LEU A 57 -17.40 29.65 5.84
N ALA A 58 -17.42 29.45 7.15
CA ALA A 58 -16.35 28.73 7.86
C ALA A 58 -16.30 27.25 7.43
N VAL A 59 -17.43 26.57 7.31
CA VAL A 59 -17.50 25.17 6.84
C VAL A 59 -17.08 25.05 5.37
N LYS A 60 -17.47 26.02 4.52
CA LYS A 60 -17.02 26.08 3.12
C LYS A 60 -15.51 26.21 3.04
N ALA A 61 -14.93 27.15 3.80
CA ALA A 61 -13.48 27.33 3.85
C ALA A 61 -12.76 26.07 4.37
N LEU A 62 -13.24 25.46 5.46
CA LEU A 62 -12.66 24.24 6.00
C LEU A 62 -12.67 23.08 4.98
N LYS A 63 -13.81 22.86 4.30
CA LYS A 63 -13.92 21.83 3.25
C LYS A 63 -12.96 22.09 2.09
N ALA A 64 -12.84 23.35 1.65
CA ALA A 64 -11.95 23.74 0.57
C ALA A 64 -10.47 23.50 0.95
N VAL A 65 -10.07 23.91 2.15
CA VAL A 65 -8.72 23.70 2.69
C VAL A 65 -8.42 22.19 2.83
N ALA A 66 -9.32 21.43 3.44
CA ALA A 66 -9.16 19.98 3.57
C ALA A 66 -9.01 19.30 2.20
N LYS A 67 -9.87 19.65 1.24
CA LYS A 67 -9.79 19.13 -0.13
C LYS A 67 -8.45 19.46 -0.79
N PHE A 68 -7.99 20.72 -0.64
CA PHE A 68 -6.70 21.15 -1.20
C PHE A 68 -5.54 20.31 -0.62
N PHE A 69 -5.42 20.21 0.71
CA PHE A 69 -4.32 19.48 1.33
C PHE A 69 -4.38 17.98 1.05
N CYS A 70 -5.56 17.35 1.11
CA CYS A 70 -5.71 15.95 0.77
C CYS A 70 -5.37 15.66 -0.70
N THR A 71 -5.75 16.58 -1.62
CA THR A 71 -5.40 16.43 -3.04
C THR A 71 -3.91 16.62 -3.26
N ALA A 72 -3.32 17.67 -2.70
CA ALA A 72 -1.89 17.93 -2.80
C ALA A 72 -1.04 16.76 -2.26
N TYR A 73 -1.43 16.20 -1.10
CA TYR A 73 -0.78 15.01 -0.55
C TYR A 73 -0.79 13.86 -1.56
N VAL A 74 -1.96 13.50 -2.07
CA VAL A 74 -2.11 12.37 -2.99
C VAL A 74 -1.31 12.59 -4.28
N GLU A 75 -1.36 13.81 -4.84
CA GLU A 75 -0.60 14.12 -6.06
C GLU A 75 0.91 14.07 -5.82
N VAL A 76 1.42 14.60 -4.71
CA VAL A 76 2.86 14.56 -4.39
C VAL A 76 3.34 13.13 -4.23
N PHE A 77 2.64 12.30 -3.44
CA PHE A 77 3.05 10.93 -3.20
C PHE A 77 2.93 10.05 -4.45
N ARG A 78 1.99 10.31 -5.35
CA ARG A 78 1.84 9.56 -6.61
C ARG A 78 2.75 10.06 -7.73
N ALA A 79 3.19 11.30 -7.68
CA ALA A 79 4.07 11.89 -8.68
C ALA A 79 5.56 11.73 -8.38
N THR A 80 5.93 11.22 -7.20
CA THR A 80 7.33 11.06 -6.79
C THR A 80 7.70 9.58 -6.59
N PRO A 81 8.97 9.19 -6.89
CA PRO A 81 9.40 7.80 -6.70
C PRO A 81 9.37 7.39 -5.22
N MET A 82 8.84 6.20 -4.94
CA MET A 82 8.75 5.67 -3.58
C MET A 82 10.11 5.60 -2.88
N LEU A 83 11.19 5.26 -3.59
CA LEU A 83 12.54 5.23 -3.04
C LEU A 83 12.96 6.58 -2.45
N VAL A 84 12.65 7.67 -3.16
CA VAL A 84 12.95 9.04 -2.69
C VAL A 84 12.14 9.37 -1.44
N GLN A 85 10.87 8.98 -1.41
CA GLN A 85 10.00 9.17 -0.24
C GLN A 85 10.53 8.42 0.99
N VAL A 86 10.95 7.16 0.80
CA VAL A 86 11.58 6.36 1.87
C VAL A 86 12.81 7.05 2.41
N PHE A 87 13.71 7.56 1.57
CA PHE A 87 14.89 8.29 2.02
C PHE A 87 14.55 9.56 2.79
N ILE A 88 13.60 10.36 2.30
CA ILE A 88 13.19 11.61 2.97
C ILE A 88 12.58 11.30 4.33
N ILE A 89 11.68 10.32 4.41
CA ILE A 89 10.99 9.98 5.66
C ILE A 89 11.96 9.34 6.66
N TYR A 90 12.74 8.37 6.21
CA TYR A 90 13.66 7.62 7.06
C TYR A 90 14.78 8.51 7.62
N TYR A 91 15.49 9.25 6.76
CA TYR A 91 16.58 10.11 7.20
C TYR A 91 16.09 11.47 7.71
N GLY A 92 15.03 12.03 7.15
CA GLY A 92 14.50 13.32 7.55
C GLY A 92 13.80 13.26 8.90
N LEU A 93 12.74 12.46 9.04
CA LEU A 93 11.99 12.37 10.29
C LEU A 93 12.76 11.64 11.39
N GLY A 94 13.53 10.61 11.06
CA GLY A 94 14.40 9.92 12.02
C GLY A 94 15.36 10.86 12.73
N ASN A 95 15.96 11.80 12.01
CA ASN A 95 16.86 12.83 12.58
C ASN A 95 16.09 13.89 13.39
N VAL A 96 14.92 14.33 12.94
CA VAL A 96 14.10 15.32 13.63
C VAL A 96 13.67 14.81 15.00
N PHE A 97 13.24 13.57 15.11
CA PHE A 97 12.78 12.99 16.38
C PHE A 97 13.91 12.43 17.25
N LYS A 98 15.17 12.48 16.80
CA LYS A 98 16.37 12.02 17.55
C LYS A 98 16.16 10.67 18.23
N LEU A 99 15.44 9.76 17.59
CA LEU A 99 15.16 8.45 18.14
C LEU A 99 16.45 7.60 18.14
N PRO A 100 16.65 6.76 19.17
CA PRO A 100 17.80 5.86 19.22
C PRO A 100 17.88 5.00 17.95
N ASP A 101 19.08 4.80 17.42
CA ASP A 101 19.30 3.94 16.27
C ASP A 101 19.14 2.46 16.71
N SER A 102 17.91 2.01 16.74
CA SER A 102 17.53 0.63 17.02
C SER A 102 16.88 -0.02 15.79
N SER A 103 16.96 -1.34 15.72
CA SER A 103 16.27 -2.09 14.64
C SER A 103 14.78 -1.83 14.61
N LEU A 104 14.14 -1.66 15.78
CA LEU A 104 12.71 -1.36 15.90
C LEU A 104 12.37 0.03 15.33
N ASN A 105 13.17 1.05 15.61
CA ASN A 105 12.96 2.39 15.07
C ASN A 105 13.14 2.41 13.55
N ARG A 106 14.15 1.72 13.02
CA ARG A 106 14.34 1.58 11.58
C ARG A 106 13.14 0.91 10.91
N MET A 107 12.65 -0.19 11.48
CA MET A 107 11.46 -0.90 10.98
C MET A 107 10.22 0.00 11.03
N PHE A 108 10.02 0.74 12.13
CA PHE A 108 8.89 1.66 12.29
C PHE A 108 8.87 2.73 11.20
N TRP A 109 10.00 3.43 10.98
CA TRP A 109 10.06 4.47 9.94
C TRP A 109 9.92 3.90 8.52
N GLY A 110 10.41 2.69 8.28
CA GLY A 110 10.17 1.99 7.03
C GLY A 110 8.68 1.71 6.79
N MET A 111 7.99 1.19 7.81
CA MET A 111 6.54 0.95 7.72
C MET A 111 5.76 2.26 7.53
N VAL A 112 6.16 3.34 8.22
CA VAL A 112 5.54 4.67 8.04
C VAL A 112 5.73 5.17 6.62
N ALA A 113 6.94 5.06 6.06
CA ALA A 113 7.21 5.51 4.70
C ALA A 113 6.36 4.79 3.65
N VAL A 114 6.33 3.44 3.71
CA VAL A 114 5.52 2.62 2.81
C VAL A 114 4.03 2.85 3.04
N GLY A 115 3.60 2.97 4.29
CA GLY A 115 2.19 3.20 4.63
C GLY A 115 1.67 4.57 4.19
N LEU A 116 2.49 5.62 4.26
CA LEU A 116 2.13 6.94 3.73
C LEU A 116 2.01 6.90 2.20
N ASN A 117 2.90 6.20 1.50
CA ASN A 117 2.77 5.99 0.07
C ASN A 117 1.47 5.23 -0.25
N SER A 118 1.24 4.08 0.41
CA SER A 118 0.02 3.28 0.24
C SER A 118 -1.25 4.08 0.52
N ALA A 119 -1.25 5.04 1.47
CA ALA A 119 -2.39 5.90 1.76
C ALA A 119 -2.82 6.75 0.56
N ALA A 120 -1.86 7.23 -0.23
CA ALA A 120 -2.16 8.00 -1.43
C ALA A 120 -2.83 7.13 -2.50
N TYR A 121 -2.32 5.92 -2.73
CA TYR A 121 -2.92 4.96 -3.67
C TYR A 121 -4.28 4.47 -3.18
N MET A 122 -4.43 4.11 -1.89
CA MET A 122 -5.71 3.72 -1.30
C MET A 122 -6.76 4.82 -1.37
N SER A 123 -6.38 6.09 -1.17
CA SER A 123 -7.29 7.22 -1.35
C SER A 123 -7.87 7.27 -2.76
N GLU A 124 -7.05 7.01 -3.78
CA GLU A 124 -7.49 7.00 -5.17
C GLU A 124 -8.35 5.77 -5.49
N VAL A 125 -7.97 4.59 -4.98
CA VAL A 125 -8.76 3.36 -5.09
C VAL A 125 -10.16 3.53 -4.50
N ILE A 126 -10.25 4.13 -3.31
CA ILE A 126 -11.53 4.39 -2.65
C ILE A 126 -12.36 5.40 -3.46
N ARG A 127 -11.74 6.51 -3.87
CA ARG A 127 -12.41 7.56 -4.65
C ARG A 127 -12.95 7.02 -5.98
N SER A 128 -12.14 6.26 -6.72
CA SER A 128 -12.52 5.68 -8.00
C SER A 128 -13.59 4.59 -7.84
N GLY A 129 -13.49 3.76 -6.81
CA GLY A 129 -14.48 2.72 -6.54
C GLY A 129 -15.86 3.27 -6.16
N ILE A 130 -15.92 4.39 -5.41
CA ILE A 130 -17.18 5.10 -5.16
C ILE A 130 -17.68 5.76 -6.44
N GLY A 131 -16.79 6.39 -7.22
CA GLY A 131 -17.16 7.05 -8.47
C GLY A 131 -17.60 6.09 -9.59
N ALA A 132 -17.25 4.81 -9.50
CA ALA A 132 -17.66 3.78 -10.45
C ALA A 132 -19.13 3.33 -10.25
N VAL A 133 -19.76 3.66 -9.12
CA VAL A 133 -21.20 3.38 -8.93
C VAL A 133 -22.01 4.32 -9.81
N PRO A 134 -22.92 3.81 -10.66
CA PRO A 134 -23.73 4.66 -11.53
C PRO A 134 -24.51 5.72 -10.75
N GLY A 135 -24.46 6.98 -11.21
CA GLY A 135 -25.11 8.11 -10.53
C GLY A 135 -26.62 7.93 -10.34
N GLY A 136 -27.28 7.27 -11.28
CA GLY A 136 -28.69 6.93 -11.19
C GLY A 136 -29.07 6.12 -9.94
N GLN A 137 -28.13 5.39 -9.31
CA GLN A 137 -28.37 4.70 -8.04
C GLN A 137 -28.63 5.68 -6.90
N MET A 138 -27.87 6.76 -6.85
CA MET A 138 -28.10 7.83 -5.87
C MET A 138 -29.40 8.57 -6.15
N GLU A 139 -29.69 8.88 -7.40
CA GLU A 139 -30.91 9.56 -7.83
C GLU A 139 -32.15 8.72 -7.50
N ALA A 140 -32.18 7.45 -7.87
CA ALA A 140 -33.27 6.52 -7.56
C ALA A 140 -33.52 6.43 -6.04
N ALA A 141 -32.45 6.26 -5.24
CA ALA A 141 -32.57 6.24 -3.78
C ALA A 141 -33.16 7.56 -3.23
N ARG A 142 -32.79 8.69 -3.80
CA ARG A 142 -33.35 10.00 -3.42
C ARG A 142 -34.81 10.15 -3.82
N CYS A 143 -35.22 9.62 -4.99
CA CYS A 143 -36.63 9.65 -5.45
C CYS A 143 -37.58 8.88 -4.52
N ILE A 144 -37.13 7.78 -3.91
CA ILE A 144 -37.94 7.03 -2.91
C ILE A 144 -37.81 7.62 -1.49
N GLY A 145 -37.34 8.86 -1.34
CA GLY A 145 -37.29 9.59 -0.07
C GLY A 145 -36.09 9.31 0.85
N MET A 146 -35.08 8.56 0.42
CA MET A 146 -33.90 8.34 1.23
C MET A 146 -33.10 9.65 1.38
N SER A 147 -32.64 9.96 2.61
CA SER A 147 -31.65 11.03 2.78
C SER A 147 -30.34 10.67 2.09
N HIS A 148 -29.53 11.67 1.73
CA HIS A 148 -28.23 11.44 1.08
C HIS A 148 -27.36 10.44 1.87
N TRP A 149 -27.29 10.59 3.19
CA TRP A 149 -26.52 9.67 4.05
C TRP A 149 -27.07 8.24 4.06
N LYS A 150 -28.40 8.08 4.11
CA LYS A 150 -29.03 6.76 4.02
C LYS A 150 -28.76 6.11 2.66
N ALA A 151 -28.90 6.85 1.56
CA ALA A 151 -28.60 6.37 0.22
C ALA A 151 -27.11 6.00 0.08
N MET A 152 -26.19 6.83 0.60
CA MET A 152 -24.77 6.53 0.60
C MET A 152 -24.48 5.22 1.33
N ARG A 153 -24.98 5.05 2.56
CA ARG A 153 -24.68 3.90 3.42
C ARG A 153 -25.29 2.58 2.92
N HIS A 154 -26.53 2.62 2.40
CA HIS A 154 -27.29 1.39 2.10
C HIS A 154 -27.30 1.04 0.60
N VAL A 155 -27.01 1.99 -0.28
CA VAL A 155 -27.05 1.77 -1.73
C VAL A 155 -25.65 1.91 -2.35
N ILE A 156 -24.98 3.04 -2.11
CA ILE A 156 -23.73 3.34 -2.79
C ILE A 156 -22.54 2.57 -2.18
N LEU A 157 -22.32 2.67 -0.87
CA LEU A 157 -21.14 2.04 -0.23
C LEU A 157 -21.09 0.52 -0.40
N PRO A 158 -22.18 -0.27 -0.30
CA PRO A 158 -22.11 -1.71 -0.56
C PRO A 158 -21.66 -2.04 -1.99
N GLN A 159 -22.06 -1.25 -2.97
CA GLN A 159 -21.62 -1.40 -4.37
C GLN A 159 -20.18 -0.92 -4.53
N ALA A 160 -19.83 0.22 -3.95
CA ALA A 160 -18.48 0.76 -3.99
C ALA A 160 -17.44 -0.20 -3.39
N VAL A 161 -17.74 -0.85 -2.27
CA VAL A 161 -16.84 -1.86 -1.65
C VAL A 161 -16.52 -2.99 -2.62
N ARG A 162 -17.49 -3.46 -3.41
CA ARG A 162 -17.24 -4.48 -4.43
C ARG A 162 -16.28 -3.99 -5.51
N ASN A 163 -16.32 -2.72 -5.87
CA ASN A 163 -15.40 -2.11 -6.83
C ASN A 163 -14.01 -1.85 -6.22
N ILE A 164 -13.93 -1.51 -4.92
CA ILE A 164 -12.70 -1.19 -4.19
C ILE A 164 -11.88 -2.44 -3.89
N LEU A 165 -12.53 -3.53 -3.45
CA LEU A 165 -11.87 -4.76 -3.01
C LEU A 165 -10.84 -5.31 -4.00
N PRO A 166 -11.13 -5.43 -5.31
CA PRO A 166 -10.16 -5.90 -6.30
C PRO A 166 -8.89 -5.06 -6.33
N ALA A 167 -9.05 -3.75 -6.41
CA ALA A 167 -7.94 -2.82 -6.49
C ALA A 167 -7.11 -2.78 -5.18
N MET A 168 -7.78 -2.87 -4.03
CA MET A 168 -7.14 -2.95 -2.71
C MET A 168 -6.31 -4.23 -2.56
N CYS A 169 -6.84 -5.37 -3.00
CA CYS A 169 -6.09 -6.64 -2.99
C CYS A 169 -4.89 -6.59 -3.93
N ASN A 170 -5.03 -5.95 -5.10
CA ASN A 170 -3.90 -5.76 -6.02
C ASN A 170 -2.83 -4.83 -5.43
N GLU A 171 -3.25 -3.79 -4.71
CA GLU A 171 -2.33 -2.90 -3.98
C GLU A 171 -1.52 -3.69 -2.94
N PHE A 172 -2.14 -4.59 -2.17
CA PHE A 172 -1.43 -5.45 -1.23
C PHE A 172 -0.33 -6.28 -1.91
N VAL A 173 -0.65 -6.89 -3.06
CA VAL A 173 0.33 -7.65 -3.85
C VAL A 173 1.48 -6.76 -4.35
N THR A 174 1.16 -5.53 -4.73
CA THR A 174 2.16 -4.54 -5.18
C THR A 174 3.08 -4.16 -4.03
N ILE A 175 2.56 -3.85 -2.86
CA ILE A 175 3.32 -3.48 -1.67
C ILE A 175 4.27 -4.59 -1.23
N ILE A 176 3.91 -5.88 -1.33
CA ILE A 176 4.84 -6.99 -1.04
C ILE A 176 6.14 -6.86 -1.85
N LYS A 177 6.06 -6.48 -3.11
CA LYS A 177 7.25 -6.29 -3.96
C LYS A 177 7.96 -4.97 -3.65
N GLU A 178 7.21 -3.92 -3.40
CA GLU A 178 7.75 -2.58 -3.15
C GLU A 178 8.47 -2.46 -1.81
N THR A 179 8.14 -3.30 -0.82
CA THR A 179 8.91 -3.36 0.44
C THR A 179 10.40 -3.66 0.22
N SER A 180 10.79 -4.26 -0.91
CA SER A 180 12.19 -4.49 -1.28
C SER A 180 13.04 -3.21 -1.30
N ILE A 181 12.41 -2.05 -1.47
CA ILE A 181 13.06 -0.72 -1.41
C ILE A 181 13.63 -0.46 0.00
N LEU A 182 13.01 -1.01 1.05
CA LEU A 182 13.46 -0.85 2.43
C LEU A 182 14.87 -1.43 2.67
N GLY A 183 15.27 -2.41 1.89
CA GLY A 183 16.63 -2.94 1.91
C GLY A 183 17.70 -1.90 1.61
N MET A 184 17.37 -0.85 0.84
CA MET A 184 18.30 0.23 0.49
C MET A 184 18.63 1.15 1.69
N VAL A 185 17.77 1.19 2.70
CA VAL A 185 17.99 1.92 3.96
C VAL A 185 18.40 0.99 5.12
N GLY A 186 18.79 -0.25 4.81
CA GLY A 186 19.30 -1.21 5.78
C GLY A 186 18.23 -1.87 6.64
N ILE A 187 16.96 -1.83 6.23
CA ILE A 187 15.87 -2.52 6.92
C ILE A 187 15.82 -3.97 6.46
N VAL A 188 15.78 -4.86 7.44
CA VAL A 188 15.79 -6.31 7.18
C VAL A 188 14.47 -6.75 6.58
N GLU A 189 14.51 -7.20 5.34
CA GLU A 189 13.44 -7.85 4.60
C GLU A 189 14.07 -8.83 3.57
N LEU A 190 13.29 -9.43 2.69
CA LEU A 190 13.77 -10.50 1.81
C LEU A 190 14.91 -10.05 0.89
N MET A 191 14.78 -8.89 0.25
CA MET A 191 15.83 -8.35 -0.65
C MET A 191 17.10 -7.97 0.12
N PHE A 192 16.97 -7.39 1.33
CA PHE A 192 18.11 -7.10 2.20
C PHE A 192 18.88 -8.37 2.57
N ARG A 193 18.18 -9.48 2.85
CA ARG A 193 18.82 -10.78 3.12
C ARG A 193 19.61 -11.27 1.90
N ALA A 194 19.01 -11.20 0.71
CA ALA A 194 19.72 -11.55 -0.53
C ALA A 194 20.98 -10.70 -0.74
N GLN A 195 20.89 -9.37 -0.52
CA GLN A 195 22.04 -8.46 -0.59
C GLN A 195 23.12 -8.81 0.44
N SER A 196 22.72 -9.14 1.67
CA SER A 196 23.66 -9.51 2.73
C SER A 196 24.40 -10.79 2.39
N ILE A 197 23.72 -11.79 1.86
CA ILE A 197 24.29 -13.06 1.43
C ILE A 197 25.23 -12.85 0.23
N ALA A 198 24.83 -12.04 -0.74
CA ALA A 198 25.65 -11.71 -1.88
C ALA A 198 26.98 -11.05 -1.46
N LYS A 199 26.93 -10.12 -0.49
CA LYS A 199 28.12 -9.46 0.07
C LYS A 199 29.01 -10.44 0.85
N GLN A 200 28.43 -11.37 1.61
CA GLN A 200 29.19 -12.35 2.42
C GLN A 200 29.87 -13.42 1.56
N THR A 201 29.23 -13.82 0.47
CA THR A 201 29.70 -14.92 -0.37
C THR A 201 30.48 -14.46 -1.58
N TYR A 202 30.44 -13.16 -1.90
CA TYR A 202 30.94 -12.58 -3.17
C TYR A 202 30.31 -13.22 -4.41
N ILE A 203 29.13 -13.83 -4.24
CA ILE A 203 28.31 -14.40 -5.31
C ILE A 203 27.08 -13.50 -5.47
N PHE A 204 26.95 -12.83 -6.63
CA PHE A 204 25.94 -11.78 -6.77
C PHE A 204 24.64 -12.25 -7.43
N LEU A 205 24.68 -13.20 -8.35
CA LEU A 205 23.50 -13.56 -9.14
C LEU A 205 22.56 -14.53 -8.41
N GLU A 206 23.12 -15.61 -7.88
CA GLU A 206 22.34 -16.71 -7.28
C GLU A 206 21.50 -16.26 -6.06
N PRO A 207 21.99 -15.41 -5.12
CA PRO A 207 21.17 -14.90 -4.02
C PRO A 207 19.93 -14.14 -4.49
N TYR A 208 20.06 -13.33 -5.55
CA TYR A 208 18.92 -12.59 -6.09
C TYR A 208 17.94 -13.48 -6.84
N VAL A 209 18.44 -14.52 -7.52
CA VAL A 209 17.56 -15.52 -8.16
C VAL A 209 16.73 -16.25 -7.11
N ILE A 210 17.32 -16.63 -5.96
CA ILE A 210 16.57 -17.25 -4.84
C ILE A 210 15.49 -16.27 -4.34
N ALA A 211 15.83 -15.01 -4.11
CA ALA A 211 14.85 -14.01 -3.67
C ALA A 211 13.71 -13.83 -4.69
N ALA A 212 14.03 -13.77 -5.99
CA ALA A 212 13.05 -13.67 -7.06
C ALA A 212 12.09 -14.88 -7.08
N ILE A 213 12.61 -16.08 -6.90
CA ILE A 213 11.80 -17.31 -6.80
C ILE A 213 10.87 -17.23 -5.58
N MET A 214 11.35 -16.78 -4.42
CA MET A 214 10.53 -16.64 -3.22
C MET A 214 9.42 -15.61 -3.38
N TYR A 215 9.72 -14.44 -3.95
CA TYR A 215 8.69 -13.46 -4.31
C TYR A 215 7.65 -14.07 -5.26
N PHE A 216 8.09 -14.77 -6.29
CA PHE A 216 7.20 -15.41 -7.27
C PHE A 216 6.27 -16.45 -6.63
N ILE A 217 6.81 -17.33 -5.76
CA ILE A 217 6.03 -18.39 -5.08
C ILE A 217 4.93 -17.80 -4.19
N ILE A 218 5.10 -16.59 -3.66
CA ILE A 218 4.08 -15.96 -2.82
C ILE A 218 3.16 -15.07 -3.63
N VAL A 219 3.72 -14.21 -4.45
CA VAL A 219 2.96 -13.21 -5.22
C VAL A 219 2.06 -13.86 -6.26
N PHE A 220 2.55 -14.88 -6.97
CA PHE A 220 1.80 -15.51 -8.05
C PHE A 220 0.53 -16.25 -7.54
N PRO A 221 0.59 -17.15 -6.54
CA PRO A 221 -0.61 -17.79 -6.02
C PRO A 221 -1.58 -16.79 -5.39
N LEU A 222 -1.04 -15.80 -4.64
CA LEU A 222 -1.86 -14.76 -4.03
C LEU A 222 -2.65 -13.97 -5.08
N SER A 223 -1.99 -13.57 -6.17
CA SER A 223 -2.64 -12.88 -7.29
C SER A 223 -3.73 -13.73 -7.95
N LYS A 224 -3.50 -15.05 -8.09
CA LYS A 224 -4.50 -15.98 -8.66
C LYS A 224 -5.69 -16.18 -7.73
N ILE A 225 -5.45 -16.32 -6.41
CA ILE A 225 -6.52 -16.43 -5.42
C ILE A 225 -7.38 -15.18 -5.42
N ILE A 226 -6.76 -13.99 -5.41
CA ILE A 226 -7.46 -12.72 -5.51
C ILE A 226 -8.31 -12.67 -6.79
N ALA A 227 -7.73 -12.97 -7.95
CA ALA A 227 -8.46 -12.99 -9.22
C ALA A 227 -9.64 -13.97 -9.21
N ALA A 228 -9.48 -15.16 -8.64
CA ALA A 228 -10.56 -16.14 -8.50
C ALA A 228 -11.67 -15.62 -7.59
N CYS A 229 -11.35 -15.09 -6.40
CA CYS A 229 -12.32 -14.51 -5.49
C CYS A 229 -13.13 -13.37 -6.15
N LEU A 230 -12.49 -12.59 -7.01
CA LEU A 230 -13.12 -11.47 -7.71
C LEU A 230 -14.08 -11.90 -8.80
N LEU A 231 -13.80 -13.01 -9.50
CA LEU A 231 -14.73 -13.59 -10.48
C LEU A 231 -16.06 -14.00 -9.82
N TYR A 232 -16.06 -14.47 -8.58
CA TYR A 232 -17.28 -14.80 -7.83
C TYR A 232 -18.02 -13.59 -7.28
N THR A 233 -17.40 -12.43 -7.20
CA THR A 233 -18.01 -11.20 -6.64
C THR A 233 -18.43 -10.20 -7.71
N SER A 234 -18.05 -10.40 -8.98
CA SER A 234 -18.50 -9.59 -10.11
C SER A 234 -19.91 -10.03 -10.53
N PRO A 235 -20.93 -9.16 -10.52
CA PRO A 235 -22.21 -9.47 -11.11
C PRO A 235 -22.03 -9.64 -12.63
N SER A 236 -22.51 -10.75 -13.15
CA SER A 236 -22.69 -10.99 -14.59
C SER A 236 -23.64 -9.97 -15.19
#